data_f03f472ab80bb4dba89ce8c79fde114d
#
_entry.id   f03f472ab80bb4dba89ce8c79fde114d
#
_cell.length_a   1.000
_cell.length_b   1.000
_cell.length_c   1.000
_cell.angle_alpha   90.00
_cell.angle_beta   90.00
_cell.angle_gamma   90.00
#
_symmetry.space_group_name_H-M   'P 1'
#
loop_
_entity.id
_entity.type
_entity.pdbx_description
1 polymer ?
#
loop_
_entity_poly.entity_id
_entity_poly.type
_entity_poly.pdbx_seq_one_letter_code
_entity_poly.pdbx_strand_id
1 'polypeptide(L)'
;MPAALILGASRGIGYEFVRQYIAQQWAVYATYRSESDRIKLRDLGAHTLKLDVLDINDVAGLVWQLDGERIDVAISNAGVYGPRASTTQSPPTLDEFDQVMRTNVLAAMRLVPVVAPLLAPTRGTLAFLSSRMGSIAESGASYGMLYRASKAAVNMVAKLAHTDHAPMGVRVLSLHPGWVRTDMGGPNADVPVDASVQGMRRVIADAAAYPGGSFYDYRGQSLAW
;
A
#
# COMPACT_ATOMS: atom_id res chain seq x y z
N MET A 1 8.26 -9.80 -19.41
CA MET A 1 8.93 -9.03 -18.33
C MET A 1 7.91 -8.88 -17.23
N PRO A 2 8.23 -9.14 -15.96
CA PRO A 2 7.30 -8.95 -14.87
C PRO A 2 6.99 -7.46 -14.67
N ALA A 3 5.79 -7.17 -14.16
CA ALA A 3 5.30 -5.80 -14.00
C ALA A 3 4.78 -5.50 -12.60
N ALA A 4 5.06 -4.29 -12.10
CA ALA A 4 4.60 -3.80 -10.82
C ALA A 4 3.80 -2.50 -10.96
N LEU A 5 2.65 -2.42 -10.29
CA LEU A 5 1.84 -1.23 -10.15
C LEU A 5 2.02 -0.64 -8.74
N ILE A 6 2.52 0.59 -8.66
CA ILE A 6 2.78 1.26 -7.38
C ILE A 6 1.82 2.44 -7.21
N LEU A 7 0.84 2.27 -6.34
CA LEU A 7 -0.18 3.29 -6.03
C LEU A 7 0.30 4.15 -4.86
N GLY A 8 0.59 5.43 -5.12
CA GLY A 8 1.23 6.35 -4.17
C GLY A 8 2.76 6.28 -4.24
N ALA A 9 3.31 6.46 -5.45
CA ALA A 9 4.73 6.24 -5.78
C ALA A 9 5.64 7.47 -5.57
N SER A 10 5.09 8.65 -5.30
CA SER A 10 5.82 9.92 -5.44
C SER A 10 6.94 10.14 -4.41
N ARG A 11 6.90 9.48 -3.26
CA ARG A 11 7.88 9.66 -2.17
C ARG A 11 7.98 8.45 -1.24
N GLY A 12 8.99 8.48 -0.36
CA GLY A 12 9.16 7.51 0.73
C GLY A 12 9.17 6.06 0.24
N ILE A 13 8.37 5.22 0.88
CA ILE A 13 8.29 3.78 0.60
C ILE A 13 7.85 3.50 -0.84
N GLY A 14 6.83 4.23 -1.34
CA GLY A 14 6.34 4.04 -2.71
C GLY A 14 7.40 4.35 -3.77
N TYR A 15 8.15 5.45 -3.60
CA TYR A 15 9.25 5.80 -4.50
C TYR A 15 10.38 4.76 -4.47
N GLU A 16 10.69 4.24 -3.30
CA GLU A 16 11.71 3.21 -3.15
C GLU A 16 11.29 1.88 -3.78
N PHE A 17 9.99 1.51 -3.73
CA PHE A 17 9.49 0.37 -4.51
C PHE A 17 9.73 0.55 -6.01
N VAL A 18 9.42 1.74 -6.56
CA VAL A 18 9.69 2.05 -7.97
C VAL A 18 11.17 1.85 -8.29
N ARG A 19 12.07 2.45 -7.50
CA ARG A 19 13.51 2.37 -7.68
C ARG A 19 14.03 0.93 -7.69
N GLN A 20 13.58 0.12 -6.71
CA GLN A 20 14.05 -1.26 -6.58
C GLN A 20 13.48 -2.20 -7.65
N TYR A 21 12.23 -2.02 -8.08
CA TYR A 21 11.69 -2.84 -9.16
C TYR A 21 12.32 -2.51 -10.50
N ILE A 22 12.55 -1.23 -10.80
CA ILE A 22 13.27 -0.81 -12.03
C ILE A 22 14.69 -1.36 -12.03
N ALA A 23 15.41 -1.28 -10.92
CA ALA A 23 16.78 -1.83 -10.80
C ALA A 23 16.85 -3.34 -11.06
N GLN A 24 15.73 -4.06 -10.93
CA GLN A 24 15.61 -5.48 -11.25
C GLN A 24 14.94 -5.74 -12.61
N GLN A 25 14.90 -4.73 -13.47
CA GLN A 25 14.38 -4.84 -14.84
C GLN A 25 12.88 -5.23 -14.92
N TRP A 26 12.07 -4.81 -13.95
CA TRP A 26 10.63 -4.90 -14.03
C TRP A 26 10.04 -3.72 -14.82
N ALA A 27 8.94 -3.94 -15.54
CA ALA A 27 8.09 -2.84 -15.97
C ALA A 27 7.40 -2.24 -14.72
N VAL A 28 7.48 -0.93 -14.54
CA VAL A 28 6.89 -0.29 -13.36
C VAL A 28 5.90 0.78 -13.77
N TYR A 29 4.65 0.59 -13.34
CA TYR A 29 3.57 1.57 -13.46
C TYR A 29 3.46 2.31 -12.13
N ALA A 30 3.76 3.60 -12.14
CA ALA A 30 3.89 4.41 -10.94
C ALA A 30 2.89 5.57 -10.95
N THR A 31 2.07 5.68 -9.90
CA THR A 31 1.05 6.72 -9.85
C THR A 31 1.57 8.01 -9.24
N TYR A 32 1.12 9.14 -9.78
CA TYR A 32 1.48 10.49 -9.35
C TYR A 32 0.25 11.40 -9.25
N ARG A 33 0.38 12.53 -8.54
CA ARG A 33 -0.63 13.59 -8.45
C ARG A 33 -0.16 14.91 -9.05
N SER A 34 1.11 15.26 -8.89
CA SER A 34 1.70 16.51 -9.39
C SER A 34 2.60 16.27 -10.60
N GLU A 35 2.77 17.27 -11.45
CA GLU A 35 3.65 17.21 -12.61
C GLU A 35 5.12 16.99 -12.21
N SER A 36 5.55 17.58 -11.10
CA SER A 36 6.91 17.36 -10.56
C SER A 36 7.14 15.91 -10.18
N ASP A 37 6.15 15.25 -9.57
CA ASP A 37 6.21 13.81 -9.25
C ASP A 37 6.26 12.96 -10.52
N ARG A 38 5.49 13.33 -11.57
CA ARG A 38 5.51 12.65 -12.86
C ARG A 38 6.92 12.66 -13.48
N ILE A 39 7.53 13.83 -13.54
CA ILE A 39 8.87 13.98 -14.09
C ILE A 39 9.87 13.11 -13.32
N LYS A 40 9.85 13.18 -11.99
CA LYS A 40 10.73 12.41 -11.10
C LYS A 40 10.60 10.90 -11.31
N LEU A 41 9.37 10.39 -11.46
CA LEU A 41 9.12 8.96 -11.66
C LEU A 41 9.49 8.51 -13.08
N ARG A 42 9.20 9.33 -14.09
CA ARG A 42 9.58 9.06 -15.47
C ARG A 42 11.11 9.01 -15.64
N ASP A 43 11.84 9.90 -14.97
CA ASP A 43 13.31 9.96 -15.05
C ASP A 43 13.98 8.75 -14.39
N LEU A 44 13.26 8.01 -13.52
CA LEU A 44 13.65 6.67 -13.06
C LEU A 44 13.41 5.58 -14.12
N GLY A 45 12.59 5.83 -15.15
CA GLY A 45 12.18 4.86 -16.16
C GLY A 45 10.81 4.23 -15.91
N ALA A 46 9.98 4.78 -15.02
CA ALA A 46 8.63 4.28 -14.79
C ALA A 46 7.62 4.79 -15.82
N HIS A 47 6.64 3.95 -16.17
CA HIS A 47 5.41 4.36 -16.82
C HIS A 47 4.55 5.11 -15.78
N THR A 48 4.24 6.37 -16.06
CA THR A 48 3.59 7.23 -15.07
C THR A 48 2.09 7.34 -15.33
N LEU A 49 1.28 7.09 -14.28
CA LEU A 49 -0.17 7.15 -14.33
C LEU A 49 -0.67 8.24 -13.39
N LYS A 50 -1.53 9.15 -13.87
CA LYS A 50 -2.17 10.14 -12.99
C LYS A 50 -3.21 9.44 -12.14
N LEU A 51 -3.14 9.64 -10.82
CA LEU A 51 -4.11 9.07 -9.89
C LEU A 51 -4.20 9.91 -8.62
N ASP A 52 -5.35 10.51 -8.36
CA ASP A 52 -5.79 10.81 -7.01
C ASP A 52 -6.70 9.67 -6.51
N VAL A 53 -6.30 8.97 -5.47
CA VAL A 53 -7.06 7.84 -4.92
C VAL A 53 -8.42 8.27 -4.33
N LEU A 54 -8.65 9.56 -4.15
CA LEU A 54 -9.93 10.13 -3.71
C LEU A 54 -10.85 10.48 -4.89
N ASP A 55 -10.32 10.65 -6.09
CA ASP A 55 -11.12 10.86 -7.30
C ASP A 55 -11.57 9.51 -7.88
N ILE A 56 -12.89 9.31 -7.95
CA ILE A 56 -13.47 8.06 -8.45
C ILE A 56 -13.19 7.86 -9.95
N ASN A 57 -13.09 8.95 -10.71
CA ASN A 57 -12.83 8.88 -12.15
C ASN A 57 -11.36 8.50 -12.41
N ASP A 58 -10.41 9.05 -11.62
CA ASP A 58 -9.00 8.65 -11.69
C ASP A 58 -8.85 7.16 -11.35
N VAL A 59 -9.54 6.68 -10.30
CA VAL A 59 -9.51 5.26 -9.92
C VAL A 59 -10.10 4.38 -11.01
N ALA A 60 -11.26 4.71 -11.55
CA ALA A 60 -11.88 3.97 -12.65
C ALA A 60 -11.02 4.00 -13.92
N GLY A 61 -10.34 5.11 -14.16
CA GLY A 61 -9.44 5.32 -15.28
C GLY A 61 -8.24 4.36 -15.34
N LEU A 62 -7.84 3.75 -14.21
CA LEU A 62 -6.77 2.76 -14.20
C LEU A 62 -7.06 1.56 -15.10
N VAL A 63 -8.32 1.15 -15.24
CA VAL A 63 -8.72 0.00 -16.06
C VAL A 63 -8.29 0.19 -17.51
N TRP A 64 -8.61 1.35 -18.10
CA TRP A 64 -8.27 1.61 -19.50
C TRP A 64 -6.80 2.05 -19.68
N GLN A 65 -6.18 2.68 -18.67
CA GLN A 65 -4.75 3.03 -18.72
C GLN A 65 -3.85 1.79 -18.68
N LEU A 66 -4.34 0.71 -18.10
CA LEU A 66 -3.63 -0.57 -17.95
C LEU A 66 -4.25 -1.68 -18.81
N ASP A 67 -5.08 -1.31 -19.79
CA ASP A 67 -5.69 -2.28 -20.69
C ASP A 67 -4.63 -3.04 -21.49
N GLY A 68 -4.74 -4.37 -21.51
CA GLY A 68 -3.77 -5.26 -22.14
C GLY A 68 -2.48 -5.49 -21.32
N GLU A 69 -2.27 -4.78 -20.22
CA GLU A 69 -1.09 -4.99 -19.37
C GLU A 69 -1.28 -6.18 -18.42
N ARG A 70 -0.17 -6.85 -18.12
CA ARG A 70 -0.13 -7.99 -17.21
C ARG A 70 0.63 -7.59 -15.96
N ILE A 71 -0.09 -7.38 -14.87
CA ILE A 71 0.48 -6.93 -13.60
C ILE A 71 0.73 -8.13 -12.68
N ASP A 72 1.96 -8.31 -12.23
CA ASP A 72 2.35 -9.38 -11.31
C ASP A 72 2.22 -8.95 -9.85
N VAL A 73 2.48 -7.66 -9.57
CA VAL A 73 2.43 -7.11 -8.21
C VAL A 73 1.78 -5.73 -8.23
N ALA A 74 0.83 -5.49 -7.35
CA ALA A 74 0.30 -4.17 -7.07
C ALA A 74 0.53 -3.79 -5.60
N ILE A 75 1.03 -2.57 -5.35
CA ILE A 75 1.30 -2.05 -4.01
C ILE A 75 0.37 -0.86 -3.74
N SER A 76 -0.55 -1.02 -2.82
CA SER A 76 -1.38 0.08 -2.30
C SER A 76 -0.66 0.76 -1.14
N ASN A 77 0.11 1.82 -1.46
CA ASN A 77 0.95 2.55 -0.50
C ASN A 77 0.34 3.91 -0.09
N ALA A 78 -0.58 4.46 -0.87
CA ALA A 78 -1.20 5.76 -0.55
C ALA A 78 -1.81 5.76 0.85
N GLY A 79 -1.47 6.77 1.66
CA GLY A 79 -1.98 6.89 3.01
C GLY A 79 -1.43 8.09 3.76
N VAL A 80 -2.14 8.49 4.82
CA VAL A 80 -1.79 9.59 5.71
C VAL A 80 -1.84 9.14 7.16
N TYR A 81 -1.05 9.79 8.03
CA TYR A 81 -1.06 9.47 9.46
C TYR A 81 -2.24 10.17 10.19
N GLY A 82 -2.55 11.41 9.79
CA GLY A 82 -3.53 12.25 10.46
C GLY A 82 -3.01 12.83 11.79
N PRO A 83 -3.92 13.20 12.72
CA PRO A 83 -3.55 13.84 13.98
C PRO A 83 -2.82 12.86 14.92
N ARG A 84 -1.57 13.19 15.27
CA ARG A 84 -0.75 12.35 16.16
C ARG A 84 -1.28 12.32 17.59
N ALA A 85 -1.91 13.42 18.01
CA ALA A 85 -2.41 13.60 19.37
C ALA A 85 -3.78 12.95 19.62
N SER A 86 -4.42 12.33 18.60
CA SER A 86 -5.73 11.70 18.81
C SER A 86 -5.63 10.49 19.74
N THR A 87 -6.47 10.51 20.80
CA THR A 87 -6.56 9.48 21.83
C THR A 87 -8.04 9.24 22.18
N THR A 88 -8.32 8.30 23.06
CA THR A 88 -9.67 8.07 23.59
C THR A 88 -10.22 9.25 24.40
N GLN A 89 -9.34 10.10 24.92
CA GLN A 89 -9.71 11.32 25.67
C GLN A 89 -9.73 12.59 24.80
N SER A 90 -9.06 12.55 23.66
CA SER A 90 -8.99 13.63 22.69
C SER A 90 -9.31 13.08 21.29
N PRO A 91 -10.59 12.87 20.96
CA PRO A 91 -11.00 12.32 19.69
C PRO A 91 -10.68 13.29 18.54
N PRO A 92 -10.53 12.78 17.30
CA PRO A 92 -10.31 13.62 16.13
C PRO A 92 -11.55 14.47 15.82
N THR A 93 -11.34 15.57 15.14
CA THR A 93 -12.44 16.34 14.52
C THR A 93 -13.04 15.58 13.35
N LEU A 94 -14.20 16.02 12.87
CA LEU A 94 -14.87 15.44 11.69
C LEU A 94 -13.97 15.55 10.44
N ASP A 95 -13.32 16.69 10.22
CA ASP A 95 -12.46 16.90 9.06
C ASP A 95 -11.23 15.99 9.09
N GLU A 96 -10.59 15.84 10.26
CA GLU A 96 -9.48 14.91 10.44
C GLU A 96 -9.90 13.45 10.21
N PHE A 97 -11.07 13.07 10.74
CA PHE A 97 -11.65 11.75 10.53
C PHE A 97 -11.91 11.52 9.04
N ASP A 98 -12.59 12.42 8.37
CA ASP A 98 -12.91 12.33 6.94
C ASP A 98 -11.63 12.21 6.10
N GLN A 99 -10.65 13.07 6.34
CA GLN A 99 -9.39 13.03 5.59
C GLN A 99 -8.68 11.68 5.72
N VAL A 100 -8.54 11.16 6.93
CA VAL A 100 -7.81 9.92 7.18
C VAL A 100 -8.59 8.72 6.66
N MET A 101 -9.88 8.64 6.96
CA MET A 101 -10.70 7.48 6.57
C MET A 101 -10.93 7.43 5.06
N ARG A 102 -11.13 8.56 4.39
CA ARG A 102 -11.22 8.61 2.92
C ARG A 102 -9.91 8.18 2.27
N THR A 103 -8.76 8.72 2.75
CA THR A 103 -7.46 8.43 2.13
C THR A 103 -6.99 7.01 2.40
N ASN A 104 -7.11 6.52 3.65
CA ASN A 104 -6.55 5.23 4.00
C ASN A 104 -7.52 4.07 3.71
N VAL A 105 -8.82 4.26 3.94
CA VAL A 105 -9.79 3.16 3.94
C VAL A 105 -10.66 3.17 2.68
N LEU A 106 -11.36 4.26 2.41
CA LEU A 106 -12.26 4.34 1.24
C LEU A 106 -11.48 4.15 -0.07
N ALA A 107 -10.28 4.76 -0.17
CA ALA A 107 -9.41 4.57 -1.32
C ALA A 107 -9.02 3.08 -1.50
N ALA A 108 -8.65 2.39 -0.41
CA ALA A 108 -8.35 0.95 -0.46
C ALA A 108 -9.56 0.14 -0.95
N MET A 109 -10.76 0.41 -0.41
CA MET A 109 -12.01 -0.24 -0.84
C MET A 109 -12.30 -0.02 -2.33
N ARG A 110 -12.09 1.20 -2.85
CA ARG A 110 -12.31 1.54 -4.26
C ARG A 110 -11.27 0.93 -5.20
N LEU A 111 -10.04 0.75 -4.74
CA LEU A 111 -8.96 0.17 -5.54
C LEU A 111 -9.12 -1.33 -5.73
N VAL A 112 -9.68 -2.08 -4.78
CA VAL A 112 -9.84 -3.54 -4.88
C VAL A 112 -10.53 -3.98 -6.16
N PRO A 113 -11.77 -3.52 -6.50
CA PRO A 113 -12.49 -3.99 -7.68
C PRO A 113 -11.84 -3.59 -9.00
N VAL A 114 -10.93 -2.62 -8.99
CA VAL A 114 -10.19 -2.14 -10.17
C VAL A 114 -8.87 -2.89 -10.32
N VAL A 115 -8.13 -3.05 -9.24
CA VAL A 115 -6.74 -3.56 -9.28
C VAL A 115 -6.69 -5.10 -9.22
N ALA A 116 -7.55 -5.74 -8.42
CA ALA A 116 -7.49 -7.18 -8.26
C ALA A 116 -7.75 -7.96 -9.58
N PRO A 117 -8.68 -7.56 -10.46
CA PRO A 117 -8.84 -8.20 -11.77
C PRO A 117 -7.62 -8.08 -12.69
N LEU A 118 -6.83 -7.00 -12.59
CA LEU A 118 -5.60 -6.82 -13.37
C LEU A 118 -4.50 -7.82 -12.99
N LEU A 119 -4.57 -8.37 -11.76
CA LEU A 119 -3.63 -9.36 -11.24
C LEU A 119 -4.05 -10.81 -11.56
N ALA A 120 -5.31 -11.06 -11.91
CA ALA A 120 -5.82 -12.41 -12.13
C ALA A 120 -5.08 -13.16 -13.27
N PRO A 121 -4.75 -12.54 -14.43
CA PRO A 121 -4.05 -13.22 -15.52
C PRO A 121 -2.65 -13.73 -15.16
N THR A 122 -2.00 -13.12 -14.17
CA THR A 122 -0.66 -13.49 -13.70
C THR A 122 -0.71 -14.29 -12.39
N ARG A 123 -1.89 -14.44 -11.78
CA ARG A 123 -2.07 -14.93 -10.40
C ARG A 123 -1.24 -14.11 -9.41
N GLY A 124 -1.25 -12.81 -9.62
CA GLY A 124 -0.38 -11.83 -8.97
C GLY A 124 -0.74 -11.52 -7.52
N THR A 125 0.00 -10.57 -6.95
CA THR A 125 -0.16 -10.18 -5.54
C THR A 125 -0.58 -8.72 -5.41
N LEU A 126 -1.65 -8.45 -4.65
CA LEU A 126 -2.00 -7.13 -4.14
C LEU A 126 -1.49 -6.99 -2.70
N ALA A 127 -0.61 -6.05 -2.45
CA ALA A 127 -0.11 -5.75 -1.11
C ALA A 127 -0.60 -4.40 -0.62
N PHE A 128 -1.28 -4.37 0.52
CA PHE A 128 -1.65 -3.14 1.20
C PHE A 128 -0.60 -2.76 2.23
N LEU A 129 -0.10 -1.52 2.17
CA LEU A 129 0.76 -0.97 3.22
C LEU A 129 -0.09 -0.63 4.44
N SER A 130 -0.03 -1.52 5.41
CA SER A 130 -0.68 -1.37 6.71
C SER A 130 0.34 -0.93 7.77
N SER A 131 0.05 -1.16 9.02
CA SER A 131 0.92 -0.85 10.15
C SER A 131 0.64 -1.82 11.30
N ARG A 132 1.68 -2.17 12.07
CA ARG A 132 1.51 -2.86 13.37
C ARG A 132 0.55 -2.09 14.30
N MET A 133 0.48 -0.77 14.15
CA MET A 133 -0.49 0.05 14.86
C MET A 133 -1.96 -0.31 14.52
N GLY A 134 -2.22 -0.98 13.39
CA GLY A 134 -3.53 -1.51 13.03
C GLY A 134 -3.84 -2.90 13.58
N SER A 135 -2.91 -3.54 14.32
CA SER A 135 -3.19 -4.76 15.05
C SER A 135 -3.99 -4.44 16.31
N ILE A 136 -5.16 -5.05 16.44
CA ILE A 136 -5.99 -4.95 17.65
C ILE A 136 -5.35 -5.75 18.78
N ALA A 137 -4.86 -6.95 18.45
CA ALA A 137 -4.25 -7.86 19.42
C ALA A 137 -2.94 -7.32 20.04
N GLU A 138 -2.14 -6.57 19.23
CA GLU A 138 -0.86 -6.03 19.68
C GLU A 138 -0.97 -4.58 20.18
N SER A 139 -2.19 -4.05 20.35
CA SER A 139 -2.41 -2.63 20.70
C SER A 139 -2.19 -2.40 22.19
N GLY A 140 -1.02 -1.82 22.54
CA GLY A 140 -0.65 -1.46 23.92
C GLY A 140 -0.62 0.05 24.19
N ALA A 141 -1.11 0.91 23.29
CA ALA A 141 -1.10 2.36 23.45
C ALA A 141 -2.28 3.03 22.76
N SER A 142 -2.73 4.18 23.26
CA SER A 142 -3.92 4.91 22.74
C SER A 142 -3.58 6.05 21.78
N TYR A 143 -2.34 6.52 21.70
CA TYR A 143 -1.95 7.61 20.78
C TYR A 143 -2.15 7.19 19.29
N GLY A 144 -2.46 8.16 18.47
CA GLY A 144 -2.72 7.92 17.04
C GLY A 144 -3.98 7.08 16.80
N MET A 145 -5.00 7.22 17.65
CA MET A 145 -6.22 6.41 17.62
C MET A 145 -6.83 6.33 16.22
N LEU A 146 -6.96 7.46 15.53
CA LEU A 146 -7.55 7.50 14.20
C LEU A 146 -6.71 6.72 13.17
N TYR A 147 -5.40 6.87 13.20
CA TYR A 147 -4.50 6.10 12.33
C TYR A 147 -4.60 4.60 12.61
N ARG A 148 -4.59 4.18 13.89
CA ARG A 148 -4.76 2.79 14.30
C ARG A 148 -6.06 2.20 13.76
N ALA A 149 -7.18 2.90 13.99
CA ALA A 149 -8.49 2.50 13.49
C ALA A 149 -8.50 2.38 11.96
N SER A 150 -7.91 3.34 11.25
CA SER A 150 -7.83 3.28 9.79
C SER A 150 -6.99 2.09 9.29
N LYS A 151 -5.88 1.75 9.96
CA LYS A 151 -5.05 0.61 9.55
C LYS A 151 -5.65 -0.74 9.92
N ALA A 152 -6.41 -0.84 11.01
CA ALA A 152 -7.24 -2.00 11.30
C ALA A 152 -8.33 -2.20 10.21
N ALA A 153 -8.96 -1.12 9.77
CA ALA A 153 -9.92 -1.18 8.66
C ALA A 153 -9.26 -1.59 7.34
N VAL A 154 -8.05 -1.09 7.02
CA VAL A 154 -7.27 -1.55 5.85
C VAL A 154 -6.96 -3.05 5.94
N ASN A 155 -6.61 -3.55 7.12
CA ASN A 155 -6.38 -4.97 7.34
C ASN A 155 -7.64 -5.80 7.03
N MET A 156 -8.82 -5.33 7.45
CA MET A 156 -10.08 -5.98 7.12
C MET A 156 -10.35 -5.94 5.61
N VAL A 157 -10.13 -4.79 4.94
CA VAL A 157 -10.27 -4.69 3.48
C VAL A 157 -9.37 -5.71 2.77
N ALA A 158 -8.11 -5.82 3.18
CA ALA A 158 -7.17 -6.76 2.60
C ALA A 158 -7.60 -8.22 2.81
N LYS A 159 -8.12 -8.55 4.00
CA LYS A 159 -8.62 -9.90 4.32
C LYS A 159 -9.80 -10.27 3.44
N LEU A 160 -10.80 -9.39 3.33
CA LEU A 160 -11.99 -9.61 2.49
C LEU A 160 -11.61 -9.67 1.01
N ALA A 161 -10.74 -8.77 0.54
CA ALA A 161 -10.25 -8.78 -0.83
C ALA A 161 -9.55 -10.12 -1.18
N HIS A 162 -8.80 -10.71 -0.22
CA HIS A 162 -8.23 -12.03 -0.44
C HIS A 162 -9.32 -13.11 -0.56
N THR A 163 -10.30 -13.09 0.33
CA THR A 163 -11.41 -14.05 0.30
C THR A 163 -12.12 -14.06 -1.05
N ASP A 164 -12.39 -12.87 -1.60
CA ASP A 164 -13.14 -12.73 -2.85
C ASP A 164 -12.29 -13.08 -4.09
N HIS A 165 -10.99 -12.78 -4.07
CA HIS A 165 -10.14 -12.89 -5.26
C HIS A 165 -9.17 -14.09 -5.26
N ALA A 166 -9.03 -14.81 -4.14
CA ALA A 166 -8.22 -16.03 -4.07
C ALA A 166 -8.68 -17.12 -5.05
N PRO A 167 -9.99 -17.32 -5.32
CA PRO A 167 -10.44 -18.29 -6.35
C PRO A 167 -9.92 -17.98 -7.75
N MET A 168 -9.62 -16.71 -8.05
CA MET A 168 -8.98 -16.28 -9.30
C MET A 168 -7.45 -16.36 -9.28
N GLY A 169 -6.88 -16.86 -8.20
CA GLY A 169 -5.44 -16.98 -7.99
C GLY A 169 -4.76 -15.71 -7.46
N VAL A 170 -5.51 -14.63 -7.21
CA VAL A 170 -4.93 -13.38 -6.68
C VAL A 170 -4.63 -13.52 -5.18
N ARG A 171 -3.39 -13.25 -4.81
CA ARG A 171 -2.97 -13.21 -3.42
C ARG A 171 -3.06 -11.78 -2.90
N VAL A 172 -3.71 -11.58 -1.74
CA VAL A 172 -3.75 -10.25 -1.09
C VAL A 172 -3.06 -10.33 0.27
N LEU A 173 -2.20 -9.34 0.57
CA LEU A 173 -1.42 -9.25 1.79
C LEU A 173 -1.62 -7.89 2.47
N SER A 174 -1.58 -7.88 3.81
CA SER A 174 -1.27 -6.67 4.59
C SER A 174 0.20 -6.69 5.00
N LEU A 175 0.91 -5.57 4.80
CA LEU A 175 2.32 -5.46 5.12
C LEU A 175 2.59 -4.29 6.08
N HIS A 176 3.30 -4.56 7.17
CA HIS A 176 3.87 -3.54 8.03
C HIS A 176 5.32 -3.25 7.60
N PRO A 177 5.62 -2.03 7.15
CA PRO A 177 6.96 -1.68 6.66
C PRO A 177 8.03 -1.54 7.75
N GLY A 178 7.65 -1.61 9.03
CA GLY A 178 8.47 -1.14 10.15
C GLY A 178 8.23 0.35 10.44
N TRP A 179 8.98 0.91 11.40
CA TRP A 179 9.04 2.36 11.58
C TRP A 179 10.15 2.91 10.68
N VAL A 180 9.74 3.44 9.53
CA VAL A 180 10.64 3.72 8.39
C VAL A 180 11.02 5.19 8.34
N ARG A 181 12.30 5.51 8.06
CA ARG A 181 12.83 6.86 7.87
C ARG A 181 12.27 7.50 6.60
N THR A 182 11.14 8.18 6.75
CA THR A 182 10.41 8.92 5.72
C THR A 182 9.86 10.20 6.36
N ASP A 183 9.26 11.09 5.56
CA ASP A 183 8.57 12.28 6.09
C ASP A 183 7.52 11.91 7.14
N MET A 184 6.83 10.78 6.97
CA MET A 184 5.82 10.30 7.92
C MET A 184 6.46 9.71 9.19
N GLY A 185 7.50 8.91 9.07
CA GLY A 185 8.15 8.24 10.19
C GLY A 185 9.07 9.15 11.00
N GLY A 186 9.64 10.14 10.35
CA GLY A 186 10.60 11.08 10.94
C GLY A 186 12.04 10.54 10.96
N PRO A 187 13.00 11.41 11.36
CA PRO A 187 14.43 11.08 11.32
C PRO A 187 14.85 10.02 12.34
N ASN A 188 14.10 9.88 13.43
CA ASN A 188 14.40 8.94 14.52
C ASN A 188 13.87 7.52 14.26
N ALA A 189 13.28 7.27 13.09
CA ALA A 189 12.76 5.95 12.75
C ALA A 189 13.92 4.93 12.58
N ASP A 190 13.67 3.69 13.01
CA ASP A 190 14.70 2.66 13.13
C ASP A 190 15.11 2.07 11.79
N VAL A 191 14.17 2.00 10.84
CA VAL A 191 14.33 1.22 9.61
C VAL A 191 14.68 2.12 8.42
N PRO A 192 15.82 1.91 7.75
CA PRO A 192 16.09 2.54 6.46
C PRO A 192 15.03 2.16 5.42
N VAL A 193 14.66 3.10 4.54
CA VAL A 193 13.59 2.87 3.56
C VAL A 193 13.90 1.74 2.58
N ASP A 194 15.14 1.65 2.16
CA ASP A 194 15.65 0.61 1.25
C ASP A 194 15.56 -0.79 1.88
N ALA A 195 15.97 -0.95 3.14
CA ALA A 195 15.89 -2.21 3.88
C ALA A 195 14.43 -2.65 4.10
N SER A 196 13.55 -1.71 4.43
CA SER A 196 12.11 -1.97 4.56
C SER A 196 11.52 -2.51 3.26
N VAL A 197 11.75 -1.81 2.15
CA VAL A 197 11.21 -2.20 0.84
C VAL A 197 11.82 -3.50 0.35
N GLN A 198 13.12 -3.70 0.50
CA GLN A 198 13.77 -4.97 0.17
C GLN A 198 13.14 -6.14 0.93
N GLY A 199 12.86 -5.95 2.21
CA GLY A 199 12.21 -6.97 3.04
C GLY A 199 10.79 -7.27 2.56
N MET A 200 9.96 -6.24 2.36
CA MET A 200 8.59 -6.43 1.86
C MET A 200 8.56 -7.11 0.48
N ARG A 201 9.48 -6.77 -0.40
CA ARG A 201 9.59 -7.42 -1.72
C ARG A 201 9.91 -8.91 -1.61
N ARG A 202 10.73 -9.35 -0.64
CA ARG A 202 10.95 -10.78 -0.34
C ARG A 202 9.66 -11.47 0.09
N VAL A 203 8.90 -10.86 0.98
CA VAL A 203 7.58 -11.39 1.41
C VAL A 203 6.62 -11.49 0.22
N ILE A 204 6.59 -10.49 -0.66
CA ILE A 204 5.75 -10.49 -1.85
C ILE A 204 6.18 -11.59 -2.84
N ALA A 205 7.48 -11.79 -3.03
CA ALA A 205 8.01 -12.74 -4.03
C ALA A 205 7.78 -14.20 -3.64
N ASP A 206 7.76 -14.55 -2.35
CA ASP A 206 7.62 -15.92 -1.88
C ASP A 206 6.18 -16.25 -1.45
N ALA A 207 5.37 -16.65 -2.44
CA ALA A 207 3.98 -17.00 -2.19
C ALA A 207 3.79 -18.30 -1.38
N ALA A 208 4.78 -19.18 -1.40
CA ALA A 208 4.72 -20.44 -0.66
C ALA A 208 4.94 -20.22 0.85
N ALA A 209 5.91 -19.38 1.21
CA ALA A 209 6.19 -19.05 2.60
C ALA A 209 5.18 -18.05 3.20
N TYR A 210 4.58 -17.19 2.38
CA TYR A 210 3.70 -16.11 2.83
C TYR A 210 2.31 -16.17 2.17
N PRO A 211 1.42 -17.04 2.65
CA PRO A 211 0.07 -17.19 2.10
C PRO A 211 -0.74 -15.89 2.21
N GLY A 212 -1.67 -15.72 1.27
CA GLY A 212 -2.57 -14.57 1.23
C GLY A 212 -3.59 -14.54 2.37
N GLY A 213 -4.24 -13.38 2.54
CA GLY A 213 -5.19 -13.15 3.63
C GLY A 213 -4.53 -13.06 5.00
N SER A 214 -3.23 -12.72 5.03
CA SER A 214 -2.40 -12.66 6.23
C SER A 214 -1.70 -11.31 6.37
N PHE A 215 -1.23 -11.02 7.57
CA PHE A 215 -0.54 -9.79 7.91
C PHE A 215 0.90 -10.09 8.32
N TYR A 216 1.87 -9.46 7.62
CA TYR A 216 3.31 -9.67 7.87
C TYR A 216 4.03 -8.35 8.08
N ASP A 217 5.13 -8.37 8.83
CA ASP A 217 6.08 -7.26 8.79
C ASP A 217 7.07 -7.43 7.61
N TYR A 218 7.89 -6.40 7.39
CA TYR A 218 8.90 -6.39 6.32
C TYR A 218 9.98 -7.47 6.45
N ARG A 219 10.11 -8.13 7.61
CA ARG A 219 11.02 -9.26 7.83
C ARG A 219 10.37 -10.59 7.52
N GLY A 220 9.05 -10.61 7.27
CA GLY A 220 8.26 -11.81 7.07
C GLY A 220 7.71 -12.40 8.35
N GLN A 221 7.82 -11.69 9.48
CA GLN A 221 7.19 -12.13 10.71
C GLN A 221 5.67 -11.95 10.60
N SER A 222 4.90 -13.00 10.91
CA SER A 222 3.44 -12.91 10.99
C SER A 222 3.05 -12.00 12.16
N LEU A 223 2.10 -11.11 11.89
CA LEU A 223 1.50 -10.21 12.88
C LEU A 223 0.05 -10.65 13.14
N ALA A 224 -0.39 -10.54 14.40
CA ALA A 224 -1.79 -10.71 14.73
C ALA A 224 -2.62 -9.53 14.18
N TRP A 225 -3.90 -9.83 13.90
CA TRP A 225 -4.86 -8.81 13.43
C TRP A 225 -5.26 -7.80 14.51
#